data_8130f7ad430cf1a92cae86705ea86d8d
#
_entry.id   8130f7ad430cf1a92cae86705ea86d8d
#
_cell.length_a   1.000
_cell.length_b   1.000
_cell.length_c   1.000
_cell.angle_alpha   90.00
_cell.angle_beta   90.00
_cell.angle_gamma   90.00
#
_symmetry.space_group_name_H-M   'P 1'
#
loop_
_entity.id
_entity.type
_entity.pdbx_description
1 polymer ?
#
loop_
_entity_poly.entity_id
_entity_poly.type
_entity_poly.pdbx_seq_one_letter_code
_entity_poly.pdbx_strand_id
1 'polypeptide(L)'
;MPEWVSNRLKPGGRIGADPTLVSSAAWERWAKKLAENSVYLLPIRNNLVDFIWGSSQPSYSKHDAHVWPIEYAGKTWQEKVAAVRTMVEGHGCDAMVVTSLDEIAWLLNIRGRDIPFSPVLRAYVVLTKSQISMYVPPNKLDLSVQRQLRTDNCYSAFCVRLQNYTSIWEDLRTLSQVWKKVLLPAEDEFSQGVSRAIYTAIPVDKRHVAQSPIMTLKSEKNPTEKEGMRKAHIRDATAFCDFMAYLEDKMADGENWDELKVAHYLDKFRREQNLNRGISFRTIVAFGPHAAWPHYVPSNVTSLSVDRSSILLIDSGGHYLDGTTDVSRTFHLGSPSDREVDIYTRVLMGCIDLAMLQFPHYLPIRNIDVLARAHLWQAGVDYRHSTGHGVGVYGSVHESPININWQSKDAKMFRVGYFFTEEPGFYQEGQFGMRLENVLEVVQNNFNSTHGPFLSFRIITLIPFEPKLIDRSRLSPQQKRWLNDYYSRIRSEVGPELRRLPNMKGYHWMMDRTQPFLVDCDSSAAVSLNHVFLLVLLLSLGLA
;
A
#
# COMPACT_ATOMS: atom_id res chain seq x y z
N MET A 1 -12.84 21.90 7.54
CA MET A 1 -14.19 21.84 8.20
C MET A 1 -14.29 22.81 9.39
N PRO A 2 -13.41 22.81 10.43
CA PRO A 2 -13.54 23.72 11.59
C PRO A 2 -13.64 25.20 11.22
N GLU A 3 -12.82 25.67 10.30
CA GLU A 3 -12.86 27.08 9.83
C GLU A 3 -14.18 27.44 9.17
N TRP A 4 -14.71 26.56 8.32
CA TRP A 4 -15.99 26.78 7.65
C TRP A 4 -17.15 26.91 8.65
N VAL A 5 -17.14 26.07 9.69
CA VAL A 5 -18.15 26.09 10.76
C VAL A 5 -17.98 27.33 11.63
N SER A 6 -16.75 27.61 12.03
CA SER A 6 -16.39 28.75 12.89
C SER A 6 -16.85 30.08 12.30
N ASN A 7 -16.73 30.24 10.98
CA ASN A 7 -17.16 31.47 10.28
C ASN A 7 -18.68 31.61 10.16
N ARG A 8 -19.46 30.61 10.52
CA ARG A 8 -20.94 30.59 10.45
C ARG A 8 -21.63 30.66 11.80
N LEU A 9 -20.91 30.38 12.86
CA LEU A 9 -21.44 30.44 14.22
C LEU A 9 -21.04 31.73 14.92
N LYS A 10 -21.93 32.27 15.75
CA LYS A 10 -21.62 33.38 16.63
C LYS A 10 -20.76 32.91 17.82
N PRO A 11 -19.97 33.80 18.46
CA PRO A 11 -19.32 33.48 19.73
C PRO A 11 -20.30 32.87 20.74
N GLY A 12 -19.89 31.83 21.45
CA GLY A 12 -20.74 31.00 22.32
C GLY A 12 -21.46 29.87 21.58
N GLY A 13 -21.32 29.79 20.27
CA GLY A 13 -21.93 28.72 19.45
C GLY A 13 -21.41 27.32 19.84
N ARG A 14 -22.27 26.33 19.61
CA ARG A 14 -21.96 24.92 19.92
C ARG A 14 -22.10 24.05 18.69
N ILE A 15 -21.13 23.14 18.49
CA ILE A 15 -21.16 22.12 17.44
C ILE A 15 -21.02 20.74 18.10
N GLY A 16 -21.76 19.76 17.61
CA GLY A 16 -21.68 18.38 18.10
C GLY A 16 -20.96 17.47 17.13
N ALA A 17 -20.21 16.50 17.66
CA ALA A 17 -19.68 15.37 16.91
C ALA A 17 -19.79 14.08 17.73
N ASP A 18 -19.89 12.93 17.04
CA ASP A 18 -19.89 11.64 17.67
C ASP A 18 -18.47 11.27 18.13
N PRO A 19 -18.23 11.12 19.45
CA PRO A 19 -16.90 10.84 19.98
C PRO A 19 -16.42 9.41 19.66
N THR A 20 -17.29 8.51 19.18
CA THR A 20 -16.89 7.16 18.78
C THR A 20 -16.31 7.11 17.35
N LEU A 21 -16.67 8.09 16.51
CA LEU A 21 -16.26 8.20 15.12
C LEU A 21 -15.09 9.18 14.88
N VAL A 22 -14.91 10.15 15.77
CA VAL A 22 -13.82 11.14 15.66
C VAL A 22 -12.63 10.71 16.50
N SER A 23 -11.44 10.68 15.90
CA SER A 23 -10.21 10.37 16.65
C SER A 23 -9.91 11.45 17.69
N SER A 24 -9.22 11.07 18.78
CA SER A 24 -8.88 12.03 19.84
C SER A 24 -7.99 13.15 19.31
N ALA A 25 -7.04 12.86 18.44
CA ALA A 25 -6.16 13.86 17.83
C ALA A 25 -6.92 14.84 16.93
N ALA A 26 -7.83 14.34 16.08
CA ALA A 26 -8.68 15.23 15.27
C ALA A 26 -9.61 16.08 16.15
N TRP A 27 -10.16 15.49 17.21
CA TRP A 27 -11.00 16.21 18.19
C TRP A 27 -10.26 17.41 18.81
N GLU A 28 -9.03 17.20 19.29
CA GLU A 28 -8.23 18.24 19.89
C GLU A 28 -7.88 19.35 18.88
N ARG A 29 -7.51 18.98 17.64
CA ARG A 29 -7.28 19.98 16.57
C ARG A 29 -8.53 20.80 16.26
N TRP A 30 -9.70 20.14 16.17
CA TRP A 30 -10.97 20.84 15.90
C TRP A 30 -11.37 21.73 17.05
N ALA A 31 -11.30 21.23 18.29
CA ALA A 31 -11.65 22.00 19.49
C ALA A 31 -10.76 23.26 19.62
N LYS A 32 -9.45 23.11 19.40
CA LYS A 32 -8.50 24.24 19.40
C LYS A 32 -8.86 25.30 18.35
N LYS A 33 -9.13 24.87 17.12
CA LYS A 33 -9.46 25.79 16.02
C LYS A 33 -10.80 26.50 16.22
N LEU A 34 -11.80 25.81 16.75
CA LEU A 34 -13.12 26.38 17.06
C LEU A 34 -13.04 27.37 18.23
N ALA A 35 -12.20 27.09 19.22
CA ALA A 35 -12.01 27.97 20.38
C ALA A 35 -11.44 29.37 20.01
N GLU A 36 -10.70 29.49 18.90
CA GLU A 36 -10.22 30.78 18.37
C GLU A 36 -11.36 31.78 18.13
N ASN A 37 -12.57 31.29 17.81
CA ASN A 37 -13.78 32.09 17.61
C ASN A 37 -14.84 31.86 18.72
N SER A 38 -14.43 31.40 19.89
CA SER A 38 -15.32 31.13 21.03
C SER A 38 -16.44 30.14 20.70
N VAL A 39 -16.19 29.16 19.83
CA VAL A 39 -17.12 28.07 19.48
C VAL A 39 -16.71 26.81 20.21
N TYR A 40 -17.68 26.03 20.71
CA TYR A 40 -17.43 24.85 21.55
C TYR A 40 -17.77 23.56 20.81
N LEU A 41 -16.85 22.58 20.82
CA LEU A 41 -17.09 21.23 20.32
C LEU A 41 -17.59 20.33 21.44
N LEU A 42 -18.78 19.74 21.26
CA LEU A 42 -19.46 18.90 22.26
C LEU A 42 -19.57 17.44 21.80
N PRO A 43 -19.37 16.46 22.69
CA PRO A 43 -19.59 15.04 22.37
C PRO A 43 -21.10 14.76 22.31
N ILE A 44 -21.58 14.27 21.18
CA ILE A 44 -22.95 13.85 20.96
C ILE A 44 -22.97 12.30 20.91
N ARG A 45 -23.54 11.67 21.95
CA ARG A 45 -23.57 10.20 22.06
C ARG A 45 -24.57 9.56 21.09
N ASN A 46 -25.69 10.22 20.82
CA ASN A 46 -26.67 9.72 19.86
C ASN A 46 -26.36 10.38 18.51
N ASN A 47 -25.84 9.61 17.59
CA ASN A 47 -25.47 10.09 16.27
C ASN A 47 -26.70 10.59 15.51
N LEU A 48 -26.76 11.87 15.18
CA LEU A 48 -27.92 12.48 14.53
C LEU A 48 -28.09 12.01 13.08
N VAL A 49 -27.01 11.62 12.42
CA VAL A 49 -27.07 11.04 11.07
C VAL A 49 -27.73 9.67 11.13
N ASP A 50 -27.33 8.81 12.06
CA ASP A 50 -27.95 7.50 12.27
C ASP A 50 -29.44 7.65 12.63
N PHE A 51 -29.79 8.65 13.43
CA PHE A 51 -31.17 8.94 13.77
C PHE A 51 -32.03 9.29 12.54
N ILE A 52 -31.50 10.15 11.64
CA ILE A 52 -32.17 10.52 10.39
C ILE A 52 -32.24 9.34 9.43
N TRP A 53 -31.17 8.55 9.34
CA TRP A 53 -31.06 7.39 8.45
C TRP A 53 -32.08 6.29 8.84
N GLY A 54 -32.24 6.07 10.13
CA GLY A 54 -33.25 5.16 10.67
C GLY A 54 -33.12 3.73 10.09
N SER A 55 -34.25 3.16 9.70
CA SER A 55 -34.33 1.77 9.19
C SER A 55 -33.70 1.59 7.78
N SER A 56 -33.42 2.67 7.05
CA SER A 56 -32.76 2.61 5.74
C SER A 56 -31.24 2.48 5.83
N GLN A 57 -30.66 2.58 7.03
CA GLN A 57 -29.25 2.37 7.25
C GLN A 57 -28.84 0.94 6.83
N PRO A 58 -27.80 0.78 5.97
CA PRO A 58 -27.31 -0.53 5.62
C PRO A 58 -26.88 -1.33 6.85
N SER A 59 -27.28 -2.59 6.91
CA SER A 59 -26.82 -3.47 7.99
C SER A 59 -25.33 -3.75 7.87
N TYR A 60 -24.67 -3.93 9.01
CA TYR A 60 -23.28 -4.37 9.01
C TYR A 60 -23.11 -5.72 8.33
N SER A 61 -21.92 -5.93 7.76
CA SER A 61 -21.53 -7.20 7.14
C SER A 61 -21.82 -8.38 8.09
N LYS A 62 -22.49 -9.40 7.55
CA LYS A 62 -22.78 -10.67 8.26
C LYS A 62 -21.75 -11.76 7.95
N HIS A 63 -20.72 -11.47 7.13
CA HIS A 63 -19.69 -12.43 6.80
C HIS A 63 -18.86 -12.79 8.03
N ASP A 64 -18.64 -14.09 8.21
CA ASP A 64 -17.80 -14.58 9.30
C ASP A 64 -16.34 -14.25 9.07
N ALA A 65 -15.65 -14.04 10.19
CA ALA A 65 -14.20 -14.01 10.18
C ALA A 65 -13.64 -15.42 9.98
N HIS A 66 -12.51 -15.53 9.31
CA HIS A 66 -11.84 -16.81 9.03
C HIS A 66 -10.37 -16.77 9.49
N VAL A 67 -9.84 -17.94 9.74
CA VAL A 67 -8.44 -18.13 10.11
C VAL A 67 -7.52 -17.74 8.94
N TRP A 68 -6.48 -16.97 9.24
CA TRP A 68 -5.35 -16.81 8.32
C TRP A 68 -4.29 -17.86 8.66
N PRO A 69 -4.07 -18.85 7.77
CA PRO A 69 -3.23 -20.01 8.07
C PRO A 69 -1.78 -19.63 8.38
N ILE A 70 -1.17 -20.40 9.29
CA ILE A 70 0.22 -20.21 9.73
C ILE A 70 1.24 -20.31 8.58
N GLU A 71 0.94 -21.10 7.55
CA GLU A 71 1.76 -21.26 6.35
C GLU A 71 1.93 -19.96 5.55
N TYR A 72 1.01 -18.99 5.72
CA TYR A 72 1.10 -17.64 5.15
C TYR A 72 1.49 -16.60 6.19
N ALA A 73 1.06 -16.76 7.44
CA ALA A 73 1.33 -15.83 8.53
C ALA A 73 2.77 -15.91 9.06
N GLY A 74 3.44 -17.07 8.93
CA GLY A 74 4.82 -17.32 9.33
C GLY A 74 5.10 -17.28 10.83
N LYS A 75 4.22 -16.67 11.62
CA LYS A 75 4.26 -16.64 13.09
C LYS A 75 2.89 -16.93 13.65
N THR A 76 2.84 -17.66 14.75
CA THR A 76 1.60 -17.90 15.47
C THR A 76 1.09 -16.60 16.11
N TRP A 77 -0.21 -16.47 16.33
CA TRP A 77 -0.76 -15.32 17.01
C TRP A 77 -0.26 -15.18 18.44
N GLN A 78 0.09 -16.31 19.10
CA GLN A 78 0.69 -16.32 20.43
C GLN A 78 2.08 -15.66 20.44
N GLU A 79 2.92 -15.97 19.45
CA GLU A 79 4.24 -15.32 19.29
C GLU A 79 4.09 -13.82 19.04
N LYS A 80 3.13 -13.43 18.20
CA LYS A 80 2.83 -12.02 17.93
C LYS A 80 2.37 -11.29 19.19
N VAL A 81 1.44 -11.87 19.94
CA VAL A 81 0.96 -11.33 21.23
C VAL A 81 2.09 -11.21 22.24
N ALA A 82 2.95 -12.23 22.33
CA ALA A 82 4.10 -12.18 23.27
C ALA A 82 5.04 -11.01 22.92
N ALA A 83 5.37 -10.82 21.64
CA ALA A 83 6.21 -9.71 21.19
C ALA A 83 5.57 -8.34 21.50
N VAL A 84 4.27 -8.20 21.25
CA VAL A 84 3.53 -6.95 21.55
C VAL A 84 3.52 -6.68 23.06
N ARG A 85 3.30 -7.69 23.90
CA ARG A 85 3.33 -7.54 25.36
C ARG A 85 4.69 -7.02 25.86
N THR A 86 5.79 -7.57 25.33
CA THR A 86 7.14 -7.09 25.67
C THR A 86 7.31 -5.61 25.32
N MET A 87 6.82 -5.17 24.17
CA MET A 87 6.90 -3.76 23.77
C MET A 87 6.01 -2.86 24.62
N VAL A 88 4.79 -3.30 24.96
CA VAL A 88 3.88 -2.57 25.86
C VAL A 88 4.50 -2.39 27.25
N GLU A 89 5.14 -3.44 27.78
CA GLU A 89 5.90 -3.37 29.03
C GLU A 89 7.09 -2.41 28.94
N GLY A 90 7.79 -2.39 27.81
CA GLY A 90 8.87 -1.43 27.52
C GLY A 90 8.41 0.02 27.56
N HIS A 91 7.14 0.30 27.24
CA HIS A 91 6.51 1.61 27.44
C HIS A 91 6.05 1.87 28.88
N GLY A 92 6.28 0.97 29.81
CA GLY A 92 5.81 1.06 31.21
C GLY A 92 4.28 0.95 31.33
N CYS A 93 3.60 0.30 30.38
CA CYS A 93 2.16 0.15 30.35
C CYS A 93 1.72 -1.25 30.81
N ASP A 94 0.57 -1.31 31.51
CA ASP A 94 -0.04 -2.58 31.96
C ASP A 94 -1.02 -3.13 30.94
N ALA A 95 -1.54 -2.26 30.06
CA ALA A 95 -2.53 -2.60 29.04
C ALA A 95 -2.31 -1.80 27.75
N MET A 96 -2.84 -2.32 26.65
CA MET A 96 -2.96 -1.64 25.38
C MET A 96 -4.37 -1.82 24.82
N VAL A 97 -4.93 -0.75 24.25
CA VAL A 97 -6.19 -0.82 23.49
C VAL A 97 -5.86 -0.81 22.01
N VAL A 98 -6.15 -1.90 21.31
CA VAL A 98 -5.96 -2.02 19.86
C VAL A 98 -7.26 -1.65 19.15
N THR A 99 -7.20 -0.66 18.27
CA THR A 99 -8.39 -0.10 17.58
C THR A 99 -8.31 -0.22 16.06
N SER A 100 -7.12 -0.33 15.49
CA SER A 100 -6.94 -0.52 14.05
C SER A 100 -7.31 -1.95 13.64
N LEU A 101 -8.23 -2.07 12.69
CA LEU A 101 -8.81 -3.36 12.30
C LEU A 101 -7.79 -4.30 11.64
N ASP A 102 -6.87 -3.75 10.87
CA ASP A 102 -5.75 -4.47 10.24
C ASP A 102 -4.72 -4.96 11.27
N GLU A 103 -4.48 -4.20 12.34
CA GLU A 103 -3.63 -4.62 13.45
C GLU A 103 -4.24 -5.80 14.21
N ILE A 104 -5.55 -5.74 14.48
CA ILE A 104 -6.30 -6.85 15.12
C ILE A 104 -6.24 -8.11 14.24
N ALA A 105 -6.49 -7.94 12.95
CA ALA A 105 -6.48 -9.05 11.99
C ALA A 105 -5.09 -9.71 11.89
N TRP A 106 -4.03 -8.90 11.86
CA TRP A 106 -2.65 -9.41 11.84
C TRP A 106 -2.24 -10.06 13.16
N LEU A 107 -2.55 -9.41 14.30
CA LEU A 107 -2.18 -9.87 15.64
C LEU A 107 -2.73 -11.26 15.95
N LEU A 108 -4.00 -11.49 15.59
CA LEU A 108 -4.72 -12.72 15.92
C LEU A 108 -4.74 -13.76 14.79
N ASN A 109 -4.06 -13.51 13.67
CA ASN A 109 -4.07 -14.34 12.47
C ASN A 109 -5.50 -14.66 12.00
N ILE A 110 -6.33 -13.66 11.89
CA ILE A 110 -7.71 -13.76 11.39
C ILE A 110 -7.96 -12.73 10.31
N ARG A 111 -8.91 -13.02 9.42
CA ARG A 111 -9.35 -12.09 8.38
C ARG A 111 -10.87 -12.05 8.35
N GLY A 112 -11.43 -10.96 7.86
CA GLY A 112 -12.87 -10.75 7.71
C GLY A 112 -13.21 -10.07 6.39
N ARG A 113 -14.46 -9.65 6.24
CA ARG A 113 -14.96 -8.92 5.07
C ARG A 113 -15.93 -7.81 5.49
N ASP A 114 -15.59 -7.09 6.56
CA ASP A 114 -16.48 -6.06 7.10
C ASP A 114 -16.30 -4.71 6.41
N ILE A 115 -15.15 -4.48 5.84
CA ILE A 115 -14.84 -3.29 5.07
C ILE A 115 -14.61 -3.70 3.61
N PRO A 116 -15.26 -3.06 2.64
CA PRO A 116 -15.00 -3.31 1.22
C PRO A 116 -13.50 -3.24 0.91
N PHE A 117 -13.02 -4.20 0.13
CA PHE A 117 -11.62 -4.28 -0.32
C PHE A 117 -10.56 -4.41 0.79
N SER A 118 -10.96 -4.62 2.03
CA SER A 118 -10.04 -4.82 3.16
C SER A 118 -10.38 -6.11 3.89
N PRO A 119 -9.44 -7.05 4.06
CA PRO A 119 -9.72 -8.35 4.67
C PRO A 119 -9.71 -8.25 6.21
N VAL A 120 -10.52 -7.35 6.77
CA VAL A 120 -10.58 -7.03 8.20
C VAL A 120 -11.97 -7.26 8.77
N LEU A 121 -12.06 -7.34 10.10
CA LEU A 121 -13.31 -7.47 10.83
C LEU A 121 -13.44 -6.33 11.86
N ARG A 122 -14.68 -5.94 12.15
CA ARG A 122 -14.97 -4.94 13.19
C ARG A 122 -14.77 -5.55 14.57
N ALA A 123 -13.74 -5.08 15.25
CA ALA A 123 -13.44 -5.50 16.61
C ALA A 123 -12.61 -4.43 17.34
N TYR A 124 -12.55 -4.54 18.66
CA TYR A 124 -11.51 -3.95 19.49
C TYR A 124 -10.80 -5.06 20.24
N VAL A 125 -9.55 -4.85 20.59
CA VAL A 125 -8.83 -5.75 21.48
C VAL A 125 -8.22 -4.96 22.65
N VAL A 126 -8.43 -5.46 23.85
CA VAL A 126 -7.72 -5.01 25.04
C VAL A 126 -6.72 -6.09 25.44
N LEU A 127 -5.45 -5.74 25.37
CA LEU A 127 -4.33 -6.63 25.68
C LEU A 127 -3.70 -6.21 27.01
N THR A 128 -3.64 -7.13 27.98
CA THR A 128 -2.88 -6.97 29.21
C THR A 128 -1.76 -8.02 29.31
N LYS A 129 -0.95 -7.98 30.37
CA LYS A 129 0.08 -9.01 30.63
C LYS A 129 -0.45 -10.43 30.60
N SER A 130 -1.67 -10.65 31.12
CA SER A 130 -2.23 -11.99 31.34
C SER A 130 -3.55 -12.26 30.64
N GLN A 131 -4.15 -11.27 29.97
CA GLN A 131 -5.46 -11.41 29.40
C GLN A 131 -5.54 -10.77 28.01
N ILE A 132 -6.39 -11.33 27.15
CA ILE A 132 -6.79 -10.76 25.85
C ILE A 132 -8.31 -10.74 25.84
N SER A 133 -8.90 -9.54 25.73
CA SER A 133 -10.33 -9.37 25.58
C SER A 133 -10.61 -8.81 24.18
N MET A 134 -11.45 -9.52 23.42
CA MET A 134 -11.84 -9.12 22.07
C MET A 134 -13.32 -8.72 22.07
N TYR A 135 -13.57 -7.48 21.72
CA TYR A 135 -14.91 -6.91 21.60
C TYR A 135 -15.35 -7.02 20.14
N VAL A 136 -16.31 -7.86 19.88
CA VAL A 136 -16.74 -8.23 18.52
C VAL A 136 -18.26 -8.34 18.45
N PRO A 137 -18.91 -8.03 17.31
CA PRO A 137 -20.33 -8.27 17.13
C PRO A 137 -20.67 -9.76 17.33
N PRO A 138 -21.87 -10.08 17.86
CA PRO A 138 -22.27 -11.47 18.06
C PRO A 138 -22.27 -12.26 16.75
N ASN A 139 -21.96 -13.55 16.83
CA ASN A 139 -21.94 -14.50 15.70
C ASN A 139 -20.97 -14.11 14.55
N LYS A 140 -19.92 -13.38 14.85
CA LYS A 140 -18.94 -12.91 13.86
C LYS A 140 -17.77 -13.87 13.64
N LEU A 141 -17.49 -14.71 14.63
CA LEU A 141 -16.39 -15.68 14.59
C LEU A 141 -16.95 -17.07 14.34
N ASP A 142 -16.49 -17.73 13.27
CA ASP A 142 -16.80 -19.12 13.03
C ASP A 142 -16.13 -20.05 14.07
N LEU A 143 -16.50 -21.34 14.08
CA LEU A 143 -15.94 -22.31 15.02
C LEU A 143 -14.44 -22.52 14.82
N SER A 144 -13.90 -22.31 13.63
CA SER A 144 -12.47 -22.46 13.35
C SER A 144 -11.65 -21.35 14.01
N VAL A 145 -12.13 -20.12 13.92
CA VAL A 145 -11.53 -18.95 14.59
C VAL A 145 -11.65 -19.10 16.11
N GLN A 146 -12.82 -19.51 16.63
CA GLN A 146 -13.01 -19.72 18.06
C GLN A 146 -12.03 -20.76 18.63
N ARG A 147 -11.84 -21.88 17.93
CA ARG A 147 -10.84 -22.91 18.29
C ARG A 147 -9.42 -22.38 18.24
N GLN A 148 -9.03 -21.65 17.19
CA GLN A 148 -7.71 -21.04 17.07
C GLN A 148 -7.43 -20.11 18.24
N LEU A 149 -8.38 -19.24 18.58
CA LEU A 149 -8.27 -18.24 19.63
C LEU A 149 -8.53 -18.82 21.04
N ARG A 150 -8.92 -20.09 21.16
CA ARG A 150 -9.20 -20.79 22.40
C ARG A 150 -10.22 -20.04 23.26
N THR A 151 -11.33 -19.63 22.63
CA THR A 151 -12.34 -18.81 23.29
C THR A 151 -13.13 -19.57 24.35
N ASP A 152 -13.27 -20.89 24.19
CA ASP A 152 -13.87 -21.79 25.17
C ASP A 152 -12.87 -22.06 26.28
N ASN A 153 -13.30 -21.95 27.55
CA ASN A 153 -12.46 -22.24 28.73
C ASN A 153 -11.16 -21.40 28.78
N CYS A 154 -11.29 -20.07 28.65
CA CYS A 154 -10.16 -19.16 28.64
C CYS A 154 -9.57 -18.92 30.04
N TYR A 155 -8.62 -19.77 30.45
CA TYR A 155 -7.90 -19.70 31.73
C TYR A 155 -6.41 -19.40 31.61
N SER A 156 -5.91 -19.17 30.41
CA SER A 156 -4.48 -18.89 30.15
C SER A 156 -4.25 -17.49 29.60
N ALA A 157 -2.99 -17.04 29.61
CA ALA A 157 -2.59 -15.78 28.98
C ALA A 157 -2.68 -15.80 27.44
N PHE A 158 -2.85 -16.98 26.84
CA PHE A 158 -2.94 -17.21 25.40
C PHE A 158 -4.28 -17.86 25.03
N CYS A 159 -5.37 -17.23 25.48
CA CYS A 159 -6.72 -17.44 25.02
C CYS A 159 -7.44 -16.09 24.93
N VAL A 160 -8.47 -15.98 24.12
CA VAL A 160 -9.20 -14.73 23.87
C VAL A 160 -10.59 -14.81 24.52
N ARG A 161 -10.87 -13.88 25.41
CA ARG A 161 -12.22 -13.69 25.99
C ARG A 161 -13.06 -12.83 25.07
N LEU A 162 -14.17 -13.36 24.60
CA LEU A 162 -15.10 -12.62 23.76
C LEU A 162 -16.00 -11.72 24.61
N GLN A 163 -16.18 -10.49 24.15
CA GLN A 163 -17.03 -9.47 24.75
C GLN A 163 -17.95 -8.87 23.69
N ASN A 164 -19.07 -8.29 24.14
CA ASN A 164 -19.95 -7.56 23.23
C ASN A 164 -19.23 -6.31 22.69
N TYR A 165 -19.34 -6.09 21.39
CA TYR A 165 -18.71 -4.96 20.71
C TYR A 165 -19.00 -3.60 21.36
N THR A 166 -20.24 -3.40 21.82
CA THR A 166 -20.69 -2.12 22.39
C THR A 166 -20.34 -1.94 23.87
N SER A 167 -19.81 -2.96 24.56
CA SER A 167 -19.44 -2.83 25.98
C SER A 167 -18.05 -2.21 26.19
N ILE A 168 -17.24 -2.04 25.13
CA ILE A 168 -15.85 -1.58 25.23
C ILE A 168 -15.68 -0.29 26.05
N TRP A 169 -16.56 0.70 25.88
CA TRP A 169 -16.42 2.01 26.53
C TRP A 169 -16.69 1.94 28.04
N GLU A 170 -17.64 1.10 28.46
CA GLU A 170 -17.96 0.89 29.88
C GLU A 170 -16.89 0.03 30.55
N ASP A 171 -16.50 -1.06 29.91
CA ASP A 171 -15.46 -1.94 30.41
C ASP A 171 -14.14 -1.20 30.58
N LEU A 172 -13.76 -0.32 29.63
CA LEU A 172 -12.54 0.48 29.77
C LEU A 172 -12.60 1.45 30.96
N ARG A 173 -13.76 2.05 31.26
CA ARG A 173 -13.91 2.92 32.45
C ARG A 173 -13.66 2.13 33.74
N THR A 174 -14.14 0.89 33.80
CA THR A 174 -14.00 0.02 34.98
C THR A 174 -12.59 -0.56 35.07
N LEU A 175 -12.11 -1.20 33.98
CA LEU A 175 -10.84 -1.91 33.96
C LEU A 175 -9.63 -0.96 34.11
N SER A 176 -9.73 0.26 33.55
CA SER A 176 -8.64 1.23 33.67
C SER A 176 -8.40 1.72 35.11
N GLN A 177 -9.34 1.52 36.03
CA GLN A 177 -9.15 1.90 37.44
C GLN A 177 -8.01 1.13 38.07
N VAL A 178 -7.81 -0.15 37.71
CA VAL A 178 -6.79 -1.02 38.31
C VAL A 178 -5.44 -0.99 37.59
N TRP A 179 -5.37 -0.46 36.38
CA TRP A 179 -4.13 -0.32 35.59
C TRP A 179 -3.37 0.95 36.00
N LYS A 180 -2.04 0.91 35.92
CA LYS A 180 -1.18 2.08 36.16
C LYS A 180 -1.12 2.95 34.92
N LYS A 181 -0.85 2.35 33.75
CA LYS A 181 -0.79 3.04 32.46
C LYS A 181 -1.38 2.19 31.35
N VAL A 182 -2.01 2.84 30.40
CA VAL A 182 -2.65 2.23 29.20
C VAL A 182 -2.05 2.84 27.95
N LEU A 183 -1.46 2.01 27.10
CA LEU A 183 -1.00 2.42 25.78
C LEU A 183 -2.20 2.61 24.85
N LEU A 184 -2.33 3.81 24.34
CA LEU A 184 -3.35 4.24 23.38
C LEU A 184 -2.64 4.58 22.07
N PRO A 185 -2.93 3.88 20.95
CA PRO A 185 -2.33 4.18 19.66
C PRO A 185 -2.54 5.64 19.25
N ALA A 186 -1.43 6.31 18.91
CA ALA A 186 -1.44 7.62 18.28
C ALA A 186 -1.97 7.54 16.84
N GLU A 187 -2.32 8.69 16.24
CA GLU A 187 -2.53 8.75 14.80
C GLU A 187 -1.21 8.51 14.05
N ASP A 188 -1.32 7.94 12.87
CA ASP A 188 -0.23 7.73 11.93
C ASP A 188 -0.76 7.95 10.50
N GLU A 189 0.06 7.81 9.46
CA GLU A 189 -0.27 8.12 8.07
C GLU A 189 -1.62 7.51 7.62
N PHE A 190 -1.84 6.22 7.89
CA PHE A 190 -3.07 5.50 7.54
C PHE A 190 -3.83 5.00 8.76
N SER A 191 -3.54 5.51 9.95
CA SER A 191 -4.24 5.18 11.20
C SER A 191 -4.71 6.44 11.90
N GLN A 192 -6.00 6.51 12.23
CA GLN A 192 -6.59 7.65 12.94
C GLN A 192 -6.27 7.62 14.45
N GLY A 193 -5.58 6.59 14.95
CA GLY A 193 -5.39 6.39 16.38
C GLY A 193 -6.69 6.06 17.10
N VAL A 194 -6.75 6.31 18.41
CA VAL A 194 -7.94 6.01 19.21
C VAL A 194 -9.03 7.08 19.06
N SER A 195 -10.29 6.65 19.10
CA SER A 195 -11.43 7.55 19.11
C SER A 195 -11.48 8.40 20.40
N ARG A 196 -12.14 9.56 20.33
CA ARG A 196 -12.37 10.41 21.50
C ARG A 196 -13.07 9.66 22.63
N ALA A 197 -14.00 8.78 22.31
CA ALA A 197 -14.72 7.97 23.28
C ALA A 197 -13.80 7.02 24.05
N ILE A 198 -12.90 6.30 23.38
CA ILE A 198 -11.90 5.43 24.02
C ILE A 198 -10.91 6.26 24.84
N TYR A 199 -10.39 7.34 24.26
CA TYR A 199 -9.46 8.22 24.95
C TYR A 199 -10.02 8.74 26.26
N THR A 200 -11.28 9.21 26.29
CA THR A 200 -11.92 9.76 27.48
C THR A 200 -12.41 8.70 28.47
N ALA A 201 -12.54 7.44 28.06
CA ALA A 201 -12.85 6.34 28.97
C ALA A 201 -11.69 6.01 29.95
N ILE A 202 -10.46 6.36 29.57
CA ILE A 202 -9.26 6.14 30.41
C ILE A 202 -9.00 7.41 31.23
N PRO A 203 -8.68 7.34 32.55
CA PRO A 203 -8.28 8.48 33.36
C PRO A 203 -7.06 9.22 32.77
N VAL A 204 -7.01 10.54 32.90
CA VAL A 204 -6.01 11.39 32.25
C VAL A 204 -4.57 10.99 32.62
N ASP A 205 -4.34 10.73 33.90
CA ASP A 205 -3.04 10.35 34.48
C ASP A 205 -2.54 8.98 34.04
N LYS A 206 -3.44 8.14 33.48
CA LYS A 206 -3.12 6.77 33.03
C LYS A 206 -2.93 6.63 31.52
N ARG A 207 -3.20 7.67 30.76
CA ARG A 207 -3.05 7.65 29.29
C ARG A 207 -1.59 7.71 28.90
N HIS A 208 -1.17 6.79 28.04
CA HIS A 208 0.12 6.82 27.37
C HIS A 208 -0.13 6.74 25.86
N VAL A 209 -0.09 7.88 25.18
CA VAL A 209 -0.30 7.95 23.72
C VAL A 209 1.04 7.76 23.03
N ALA A 210 1.17 6.70 22.22
CA ALA A 210 2.39 6.37 21.50
C ALA A 210 2.05 5.64 20.19
N GLN A 211 3.01 5.50 19.30
CA GLN A 211 2.85 4.65 18.11
C GLN A 211 2.54 3.20 18.50
N SER A 212 1.68 2.56 17.73
CA SER A 212 1.34 1.15 17.96
C SER A 212 2.54 0.25 17.73
N PRO A 213 2.93 -0.59 18.72
CA PRO A 213 3.96 -1.59 18.49
C PRO A 213 3.56 -2.64 17.45
N ILE A 214 2.24 -2.87 17.27
CA ILE A 214 1.73 -3.80 16.27
C ILE A 214 2.00 -3.27 14.86
N MET A 215 1.81 -1.97 14.64
CA MET A 215 2.11 -1.32 13.36
C MET A 215 3.56 -1.60 12.92
N THR A 216 4.53 -1.41 13.80
CA THR A 216 5.94 -1.67 13.51
C THR A 216 6.20 -3.14 13.19
N LEU A 217 5.68 -4.05 14.05
CA LEU A 217 5.89 -5.51 13.86
C LEU A 217 5.22 -6.04 12.59
N LYS A 218 4.08 -5.47 12.21
CA LYS A 218 3.34 -5.85 11.01
C LYS A 218 4.00 -5.33 9.73
N SER A 219 4.56 -4.13 9.76
CA SER A 219 5.21 -3.53 8.60
C SER A 219 6.56 -4.18 8.27
N GLU A 220 7.29 -4.71 9.27
CA GLU A 220 8.50 -5.52 9.09
C GLU A 220 8.14 -6.98 8.78
N LYS A 221 7.88 -7.30 7.52
CA LYS A 221 7.41 -8.63 7.10
C LYS A 221 8.44 -9.70 7.45
N ASN A 222 7.96 -10.79 8.07
CA ASN A 222 8.77 -11.97 8.36
C ASN A 222 9.15 -12.73 7.06
N PRO A 223 10.07 -13.71 7.10
CA PRO A 223 10.51 -14.42 5.89
C PRO A 223 9.39 -15.06 5.08
N THR A 224 8.36 -15.63 5.74
CA THR A 224 7.20 -16.24 5.09
C THR A 224 6.33 -15.18 4.40
N GLU A 225 6.02 -14.10 5.09
CA GLU A 225 5.28 -12.96 4.53
C GLU A 225 6.00 -12.33 3.34
N LYS A 226 7.33 -12.17 3.40
CA LYS A 226 8.14 -11.65 2.28
C LYS A 226 8.05 -12.54 1.05
N GLU A 227 8.19 -13.83 1.24
CA GLU A 227 8.10 -14.79 0.12
C GLU A 227 6.68 -14.85 -0.45
N GLY A 228 5.67 -14.77 0.41
CA GLY A 228 4.26 -14.67 -0.01
C GLY A 228 4.01 -13.45 -0.89
N MET A 229 4.47 -12.26 -0.49
CA MET A 229 4.36 -11.03 -1.27
C MET A 229 4.98 -11.18 -2.66
N ARG A 230 6.18 -11.74 -2.76
CA ARG A 230 6.86 -11.97 -4.05
C ARG A 230 6.05 -12.90 -4.95
N LYS A 231 5.56 -14.02 -4.42
CA LYS A 231 4.73 -14.99 -5.17
C LYS A 231 3.38 -14.41 -5.59
N ALA A 232 2.75 -13.59 -4.74
CA ALA A 232 1.51 -12.90 -5.08
C ALA A 232 1.69 -11.98 -6.28
N HIS A 233 2.79 -11.21 -6.34
CA HIS A 233 3.09 -10.32 -7.45
C HIS A 233 3.40 -11.05 -8.76
N ILE A 234 4.02 -12.24 -8.71
CA ILE A 234 4.22 -13.07 -9.91
C ILE A 234 2.87 -13.55 -10.47
N ARG A 235 1.94 -14.03 -9.61
CA ARG A 235 0.60 -14.44 -10.03
C ARG A 235 -0.20 -13.26 -10.60
N ASP A 236 -0.13 -12.11 -9.94
CA ASP A 236 -0.80 -10.89 -10.39
C ASP A 236 -0.28 -10.41 -11.74
N ALA A 237 1.03 -10.42 -11.93
CA ALA A 237 1.68 -10.09 -13.19
C ALA A 237 1.29 -11.06 -14.31
N THR A 238 1.16 -12.36 -13.99
CA THR A 238 0.67 -13.37 -14.93
C THR A 238 -0.75 -13.06 -15.40
N ALA A 239 -1.66 -12.76 -14.46
CA ALA A 239 -3.03 -12.37 -14.79
C ALA A 239 -3.09 -11.10 -15.63
N PHE A 240 -2.28 -10.10 -15.27
CA PHE A 240 -2.25 -8.81 -15.97
C PHE A 240 -1.72 -8.96 -17.41
N CYS A 241 -0.63 -9.67 -17.62
CA CYS A 241 -0.05 -9.89 -18.95
C CYS A 241 -1.00 -10.70 -19.86
N ASP A 242 -1.64 -11.74 -19.32
CA ASP A 242 -2.59 -12.55 -20.07
C ASP A 242 -3.86 -11.75 -20.43
N PHE A 243 -4.35 -10.93 -19.50
CA PHE A 243 -5.46 -10.02 -19.76
C PHE A 243 -5.13 -8.99 -20.83
N MET A 244 -3.95 -8.37 -20.81
CA MET A 244 -3.59 -7.34 -21.80
C MET A 244 -3.47 -7.95 -23.19
N ALA A 245 -2.93 -9.16 -23.32
CA ALA A 245 -2.92 -9.89 -24.57
C ALA A 245 -4.35 -10.18 -25.07
N TYR A 246 -5.24 -10.60 -24.16
CA TYR A 246 -6.65 -10.83 -24.47
C TYR A 246 -7.36 -9.55 -24.93
N LEU A 247 -7.16 -8.42 -24.24
CA LEU A 247 -7.75 -7.12 -24.58
C LEU A 247 -7.34 -6.68 -25.99
N GLU A 248 -6.04 -6.69 -26.30
CA GLU A 248 -5.51 -6.25 -27.60
C GLU A 248 -6.01 -7.14 -28.75
N ASP A 249 -6.09 -8.45 -28.51
CA ASP A 249 -6.62 -9.42 -29.45
C ASP A 249 -8.11 -9.14 -29.77
N LYS A 250 -8.92 -8.96 -28.73
CA LYS A 250 -10.35 -8.68 -28.88
C LYS A 250 -10.64 -7.35 -29.54
N MET A 251 -9.82 -6.34 -29.27
CA MET A 251 -9.90 -5.06 -29.98
C MET A 251 -9.47 -5.18 -31.45
N ALA A 252 -8.52 -6.05 -31.76
CA ALA A 252 -8.14 -6.35 -33.14
C ALA A 252 -9.25 -7.10 -33.91
N ASP A 253 -10.01 -7.96 -33.22
CA ASP A 253 -11.20 -8.63 -33.72
C ASP A 253 -12.41 -7.66 -33.96
N GLY A 254 -12.26 -6.37 -33.56
CA GLY A 254 -13.30 -5.35 -33.71
C GLY A 254 -14.30 -5.32 -32.55
N GLU A 255 -14.01 -5.97 -31.43
CA GLU A 255 -14.87 -5.94 -30.23
C GLU A 255 -14.80 -4.57 -29.53
N ASN A 256 -15.97 -4.00 -29.18
CA ASN A 256 -16.03 -2.74 -28.45
C ASN A 256 -15.74 -2.95 -26.96
N TRP A 257 -14.89 -2.08 -26.45
CA TRP A 257 -14.49 -2.05 -25.04
C TRP A 257 -14.76 -0.67 -24.44
N ASP A 258 -15.07 -0.64 -23.16
CA ASP A 258 -15.15 0.55 -22.33
C ASP A 258 -14.37 0.32 -21.03
N GLU A 259 -14.14 1.39 -20.26
CA GLU A 259 -13.35 1.36 -19.03
C GLU A 259 -13.90 0.35 -18.02
N LEU A 260 -15.23 0.26 -17.89
CA LEU A 260 -15.88 -0.66 -16.95
C LEU A 260 -15.69 -2.12 -17.36
N LYS A 261 -15.78 -2.42 -18.65
CA LYS A 261 -15.54 -3.76 -19.19
C LYS A 261 -14.07 -4.17 -19.03
N VAL A 262 -13.13 -3.25 -19.26
CA VAL A 262 -11.70 -3.49 -19.00
C VAL A 262 -11.47 -3.85 -17.54
N ALA A 263 -12.00 -3.06 -16.60
CA ALA A 263 -11.89 -3.33 -15.17
C ALA A 263 -12.48 -4.70 -14.80
N HIS A 264 -13.67 -5.02 -15.27
CA HIS A 264 -14.35 -6.27 -14.99
C HIS A 264 -13.56 -7.51 -15.45
N TYR A 265 -13.02 -7.45 -16.67
CA TYR A 265 -12.26 -8.58 -17.22
C TYR A 265 -10.90 -8.73 -16.55
N LEU A 266 -10.18 -7.65 -16.25
CA LEU A 266 -8.94 -7.72 -15.49
C LEU A 266 -9.16 -8.36 -14.10
N ASP A 267 -10.23 -7.94 -13.41
CA ASP A 267 -10.61 -8.55 -12.12
C ASP A 267 -10.97 -10.04 -12.26
N LYS A 268 -11.54 -10.45 -13.40
CA LYS A 268 -11.81 -11.87 -13.69
C LYS A 268 -10.52 -12.67 -13.85
N PHE A 269 -9.56 -12.19 -14.64
CA PHE A 269 -8.25 -12.86 -14.81
C PHE A 269 -7.49 -13.01 -13.48
N ARG A 270 -7.57 -12.00 -12.60
CA ARG A 270 -7.02 -12.07 -11.25
C ARG A 270 -7.71 -13.12 -10.39
N ARG A 271 -9.05 -13.20 -10.44
CA ARG A 271 -9.81 -14.20 -9.66
C ARG A 271 -9.50 -15.64 -10.04
N GLU A 272 -9.05 -15.89 -11.25
CA GLU A 272 -8.65 -17.22 -11.73
C GLU A 272 -7.27 -17.64 -11.19
N GLN A 273 -6.50 -16.71 -10.61
CA GLN A 273 -5.20 -17.03 -10.01
C GLN A 273 -5.34 -17.76 -8.67
N ASN A 274 -4.43 -18.69 -8.43
CA ASN A 274 -4.34 -19.42 -7.17
C ASN A 274 -4.23 -18.46 -5.97
N LEU A 275 -4.87 -18.81 -4.85
CA LEU A 275 -4.89 -18.07 -3.60
C LEU A 275 -5.57 -16.69 -3.66
N ASN A 276 -6.12 -16.26 -4.79
CA ASN A 276 -6.84 -14.99 -4.90
C ASN A 276 -8.05 -14.95 -3.95
N ARG A 277 -8.28 -13.78 -3.35
CA ARG A 277 -9.38 -13.50 -2.40
C ARG A 277 -10.20 -12.27 -2.76
N GLY A 278 -10.02 -11.75 -3.97
CA GLY A 278 -10.68 -10.57 -4.50
C GLY A 278 -9.71 -9.43 -4.80
N ILE A 279 -10.26 -8.29 -5.17
CA ILE A 279 -9.48 -7.08 -5.47
C ILE A 279 -9.05 -6.37 -4.18
N SER A 280 -7.87 -5.74 -4.20
CA SER A 280 -7.32 -5.00 -3.05
C SER A 280 -7.92 -3.60 -2.88
N PHE A 281 -8.45 -3.05 -3.97
CA PHE A 281 -9.23 -1.81 -4.04
C PHE A 281 -10.07 -1.82 -5.31
N ARG A 282 -10.91 -0.81 -5.48
CA ARG A 282 -11.72 -0.70 -6.70
C ARG A 282 -10.84 -0.38 -7.89
N THR A 283 -10.82 -1.26 -8.89
CA THR A 283 -10.00 -1.12 -10.09
C THR A 283 -10.29 0.20 -10.82
N ILE A 284 -9.27 0.99 -11.01
CA ILE A 284 -9.28 2.23 -11.78
C ILE A 284 -8.89 1.87 -13.22
N VAL A 285 -9.78 2.18 -14.15
CA VAL A 285 -9.48 2.17 -15.58
C VAL A 285 -9.91 3.52 -16.11
N ALA A 286 -8.96 4.26 -16.64
CA ALA A 286 -9.17 5.64 -17.05
C ALA A 286 -8.61 5.88 -18.46
N PHE A 287 -9.48 6.23 -19.40
CA PHE A 287 -9.13 6.46 -20.79
C PHE A 287 -9.14 7.95 -21.13
N GLY A 288 -8.12 8.42 -21.81
CA GLY A 288 -8.03 9.81 -22.28
C GLY A 288 -8.16 10.83 -21.12
N PRO A 289 -9.16 11.75 -21.16
CA PRO A 289 -9.33 12.78 -20.14
C PRO A 289 -9.66 12.25 -18.75
N HIS A 290 -10.23 11.05 -18.62
CA HIS A 290 -10.47 10.45 -17.30
C HIS A 290 -9.16 10.08 -16.59
N ALA A 291 -8.10 9.76 -17.31
CA ALA A 291 -6.80 9.48 -16.74
C ALA A 291 -6.17 10.70 -16.04
N ALA A 292 -6.68 11.91 -16.28
CA ALA A 292 -6.27 13.12 -15.57
C ALA A 292 -6.79 13.19 -14.13
N TRP A 293 -7.68 12.29 -13.73
CA TRP A 293 -8.21 12.21 -12.36
C TRP A 293 -7.60 11.01 -11.63
N PRO A 294 -6.66 11.23 -10.69
CA PRO A 294 -5.88 10.13 -10.07
C PRO A 294 -6.71 9.02 -9.44
N HIS A 295 -7.91 9.35 -8.92
CA HIS A 295 -8.81 8.41 -8.25
C HIS A 295 -10.13 8.21 -9.05
N TYR A 296 -10.07 8.32 -10.37
CA TYR A 296 -11.22 8.03 -11.22
C TYR A 296 -11.58 6.54 -11.11
N VAL A 297 -12.86 6.27 -10.93
CA VAL A 297 -13.40 4.91 -10.94
C VAL A 297 -14.53 4.84 -11.96
N PRO A 298 -14.45 3.93 -12.96
CA PRO A 298 -15.48 3.84 -13.98
C PRO A 298 -16.84 3.41 -13.39
N SER A 299 -17.90 3.94 -13.98
CA SER A 299 -19.27 3.60 -13.64
C SER A 299 -20.12 3.50 -14.91
N ASN A 300 -21.31 2.90 -14.81
CA ASN A 300 -22.26 2.82 -15.95
C ASN A 300 -22.62 4.18 -16.57
N VAL A 301 -22.44 5.28 -15.82
CA VAL A 301 -22.79 6.63 -16.28
C VAL A 301 -21.58 7.35 -16.88
N THR A 302 -20.39 7.07 -16.40
CA THR A 302 -19.18 7.84 -16.74
C THR A 302 -18.22 7.09 -17.67
N SER A 303 -18.37 5.77 -17.84
CA SER A 303 -17.44 4.94 -18.61
C SER A 303 -17.30 5.41 -20.06
N LEU A 304 -16.07 5.63 -20.51
CA LEU A 304 -15.74 5.96 -21.89
C LEU A 304 -15.41 4.70 -22.70
N SER A 305 -15.68 4.74 -23.99
CA SER A 305 -15.17 3.74 -24.94
C SER A 305 -13.66 3.81 -25.00
N VAL A 306 -13.01 2.64 -24.88
CA VAL A 306 -11.56 2.49 -25.02
C VAL A 306 -11.23 2.13 -26.44
N ASP A 307 -10.42 2.96 -27.09
CA ASP A 307 -9.97 2.78 -28.47
C ASP A 307 -8.45 3.02 -28.62
N ARG A 308 -7.99 3.35 -29.81
CA ARG A 308 -6.58 3.55 -30.11
C ARG A 308 -6.16 5.03 -30.14
N SER A 309 -7.04 5.95 -29.72
CA SER A 309 -6.84 7.40 -29.89
C SER A 309 -6.09 8.06 -28.73
N SER A 310 -6.03 7.43 -27.56
CA SER A 310 -5.46 8.06 -26.36
C SER A 310 -4.87 7.05 -25.38
N ILE A 311 -4.38 7.56 -24.26
CA ILE A 311 -3.79 6.81 -23.15
C ILE A 311 -4.87 6.02 -22.39
N LEU A 312 -4.52 4.81 -22.00
CA LEU A 312 -5.25 3.95 -21.09
C LEU A 312 -4.42 3.76 -19.80
N LEU A 313 -4.83 4.40 -18.72
CA LEU A 313 -4.29 4.18 -17.39
C LEU A 313 -5.09 3.09 -16.69
N ILE A 314 -4.40 2.08 -16.18
CA ILE A 314 -4.97 1.00 -15.37
C ILE A 314 -4.23 0.98 -14.03
N ASP A 315 -5.00 1.18 -12.94
CA ASP A 315 -4.51 1.06 -11.57
C ASP A 315 -5.36 0.03 -10.83
N SER A 316 -4.72 -1.02 -10.32
CA SER A 316 -5.44 -2.21 -9.88
C SER A 316 -4.58 -3.13 -9.04
N GLY A 317 -5.24 -3.96 -8.23
CA GLY A 317 -4.53 -4.93 -7.42
C GLY A 317 -5.43 -6.05 -6.91
N GLY A 318 -4.82 -7.06 -6.32
CA GLY A 318 -5.51 -8.22 -5.78
C GLY A 318 -5.04 -8.60 -4.37
N HIS A 319 -5.96 -9.14 -3.60
CA HIS A 319 -5.65 -9.87 -2.38
C HIS A 319 -5.41 -11.33 -2.69
N TYR A 320 -4.33 -11.87 -2.16
CA TYR A 320 -3.99 -13.28 -2.15
C TYR A 320 -3.80 -13.72 -0.70
N LEU A 321 -4.00 -15.00 -0.36
CA LEU A 321 -3.80 -15.49 1.01
C LEU A 321 -2.40 -15.18 1.55
N ASP A 322 -1.43 -15.03 0.67
CA ASP A 322 -0.01 -14.81 0.99
C ASP A 322 0.49 -13.40 0.62
N GLY A 323 -0.37 -12.50 0.10
CA GLY A 323 0.06 -11.14 -0.25
C GLY A 323 -1.07 -10.22 -0.69
N THR A 324 -0.70 -8.97 -0.91
CA THR A 324 -1.56 -7.94 -1.52
C THR A 324 -0.75 -7.25 -2.60
N THR A 325 -1.36 -7.03 -3.77
CA THR A 325 -0.73 -6.34 -4.89
C THR A 325 -1.37 -4.99 -5.14
N ASP A 326 -0.56 -4.10 -5.70
CA ASP A 326 -0.91 -2.75 -6.12
C ASP A 326 -0.04 -2.38 -7.32
N VAL A 327 -0.65 -1.93 -8.42
CA VAL A 327 0.09 -1.62 -9.64
C VAL A 327 -0.66 -0.66 -10.54
N SER A 328 0.01 0.40 -10.95
CA SER A 328 -0.45 1.23 -12.06
C SER A 328 0.43 1.03 -13.30
N ARG A 329 -0.22 0.88 -14.43
CA ARG A 329 0.42 0.93 -15.75
C ARG A 329 -0.37 1.83 -16.70
N THR A 330 0.35 2.52 -17.53
CA THR A 330 -0.20 3.38 -18.58
C THR A 330 0.21 2.84 -19.94
N PHE A 331 -0.76 2.63 -20.81
CA PHE A 331 -0.60 2.07 -22.17
C PHE A 331 -1.09 3.05 -23.23
N HIS A 332 -0.65 2.85 -24.46
CA HIS A 332 -1.23 3.46 -25.65
C HIS A 332 -1.49 2.38 -26.70
N LEU A 333 -2.77 2.07 -26.99
CA LEU A 333 -3.14 0.99 -27.90
C LEU A 333 -2.95 1.37 -29.39
N GLY A 334 -2.75 2.65 -29.68
CA GLY A 334 -2.42 3.19 -31.02
C GLY A 334 -1.02 3.80 -31.06
N SER A 335 -0.94 5.04 -31.60
CA SER A 335 0.30 5.81 -31.73
C SER A 335 0.26 7.02 -30.81
N PRO A 336 1.14 7.07 -29.78
CA PRO A 336 1.16 8.19 -28.85
C PRO A 336 1.70 9.47 -29.51
N SER A 337 1.33 10.63 -28.94
CA SER A 337 1.93 11.91 -29.29
C SER A 337 3.31 12.10 -28.64
N ASP A 338 4.13 13.00 -29.19
CA ASP A 338 5.45 13.34 -28.64
C ASP A 338 5.36 13.80 -27.18
N ARG A 339 4.28 14.50 -26.81
CA ARG A 339 4.05 14.95 -25.43
C ARG A 339 3.79 13.79 -24.47
N GLU A 340 3.00 12.82 -24.89
CA GLU A 340 2.74 11.61 -24.07
C GLU A 340 4.02 10.81 -23.88
N VAL A 341 4.82 10.67 -24.93
CA VAL A 341 6.13 10.00 -24.86
C VAL A 341 7.10 10.75 -23.96
N ASP A 342 7.19 12.09 -24.07
CA ASP A 342 8.08 12.91 -23.21
C ASP A 342 7.72 12.75 -21.73
N ILE A 343 6.45 12.93 -21.39
CA ILE A 343 6.00 12.88 -20.00
C ILE A 343 6.13 11.46 -19.44
N TYR A 344 5.70 10.42 -20.17
CA TYR A 344 5.83 9.03 -19.74
C TYR A 344 7.30 8.68 -19.43
N THR A 345 8.20 9.07 -20.32
CA THR A 345 9.62 8.82 -20.13
C THR A 345 10.15 9.49 -18.86
N ARG A 346 9.72 10.71 -18.54
CA ARG A 346 10.10 11.41 -17.30
C ARG A 346 9.57 10.73 -16.05
N VAL A 347 8.31 10.27 -16.07
CA VAL A 347 7.72 9.48 -14.98
C VAL A 347 8.51 8.19 -14.78
N LEU A 348 8.82 7.47 -15.88
CA LEU A 348 9.62 6.24 -15.84
C LEU A 348 11.04 6.47 -15.30
N MET A 349 11.71 7.55 -15.71
CA MET A 349 13.03 7.90 -15.18
C MET A 349 12.99 8.12 -13.67
N GLY A 350 11.94 8.77 -13.16
CA GLY A 350 11.72 8.95 -11.73
C GLY A 350 11.52 7.63 -10.98
N CYS A 351 10.70 6.70 -11.52
CA CYS A 351 10.55 5.35 -10.98
C CYS A 351 11.90 4.61 -10.91
N ILE A 352 12.65 4.62 -12.00
CA ILE A 352 13.93 3.91 -12.07
C ILE A 352 14.95 4.49 -11.08
N ASP A 353 15.07 5.82 -11.01
CA ASP A 353 16.05 6.48 -10.14
C ASP A 353 15.73 6.22 -8.65
N LEU A 354 14.44 6.18 -8.28
CA LEU A 354 14.02 5.79 -6.94
C LEU A 354 14.33 4.30 -6.69
N ALA A 355 13.92 3.40 -7.59
CA ALA A 355 14.09 1.97 -7.43
C ALA A 355 15.57 1.52 -7.39
N MET A 356 16.48 2.28 -8.02
CA MET A 356 17.93 2.01 -8.00
C MET A 356 18.64 2.51 -6.74
N LEU A 357 17.95 3.27 -5.87
CA LEU A 357 18.61 3.93 -4.75
C LEU A 357 19.25 2.93 -3.80
N GLN A 358 20.51 3.23 -3.44
CA GLN A 358 21.27 2.56 -2.38
C GLN A 358 21.64 3.63 -1.35
N PHE A 359 21.26 3.42 -0.07
CA PHE A 359 21.26 4.49 0.91
C PHE A 359 21.60 4.00 2.31
N PRO A 360 22.14 4.88 3.18
CA PRO A 360 22.38 4.55 4.57
C PRO A 360 21.07 4.36 5.33
N HIS A 361 20.99 3.39 6.24
CA HIS A 361 19.78 3.01 6.98
C HIS A 361 19.08 4.14 7.76
N TYR A 362 19.78 5.25 7.99
CA TYR A 362 19.28 6.44 8.70
C TYR A 362 18.71 7.53 7.75
N LEU A 363 18.55 7.23 6.45
CA LEU A 363 17.88 8.18 5.53
C LEU A 363 16.37 8.21 5.79
N PRO A 364 15.77 9.38 6.08
CA PRO A 364 14.33 9.48 6.25
C PRO A 364 13.55 9.13 4.98
N ILE A 365 12.43 8.41 5.14
CA ILE A 365 11.56 7.95 4.04
C ILE A 365 11.16 9.10 3.10
N ARG A 366 10.77 10.24 3.65
CA ARG A 366 10.36 11.43 2.88
C ARG A 366 11.43 11.96 1.92
N ASN A 367 12.70 11.72 2.19
CA ASN A 367 13.79 12.32 1.42
C ASN A 367 13.96 11.68 0.03
N ILE A 368 13.44 10.46 -0.19
CA ILE A 368 13.55 9.79 -1.49
C ILE A 368 12.49 10.27 -2.50
N ASP A 369 11.45 10.97 -2.07
CA ASP A 369 10.38 11.48 -2.91
C ASP A 369 10.89 12.35 -4.07
N VAL A 370 11.91 13.15 -3.81
CA VAL A 370 12.52 14.04 -4.82
C VAL A 370 13.09 13.30 -6.02
N LEU A 371 13.50 12.04 -5.87
CA LEU A 371 14.02 11.22 -6.97
C LEU A 371 12.94 10.94 -8.01
N ALA A 372 11.74 10.61 -7.56
CA ALA A 372 10.59 10.35 -8.43
C ALA A 372 10.09 11.62 -9.16
N ARG A 373 10.29 12.82 -8.54
CA ARG A 373 9.79 14.09 -9.09
C ARG A 373 10.79 14.86 -9.93
N ALA A 374 12.08 14.62 -9.75
CA ALA A 374 13.14 15.46 -10.32
C ALA A 374 13.02 15.66 -11.84
N HIS A 375 12.72 14.61 -12.59
CA HIS A 375 12.57 14.67 -14.05
C HIS A 375 11.30 15.41 -14.50
N LEU A 376 10.23 15.37 -13.71
CA LEU A 376 9.02 16.15 -13.95
C LEU A 376 9.24 17.63 -13.65
N TRP A 377 9.89 17.95 -12.53
CA TRP A 377 10.22 19.33 -12.17
C TRP A 377 11.12 20.02 -13.20
N GLN A 378 12.03 19.29 -13.84
CA GLN A 378 12.83 19.80 -14.97
C GLN A 378 11.97 20.23 -16.17
N ALA A 379 10.75 19.68 -16.30
CA ALA A 379 9.77 20.07 -17.31
C ALA A 379 8.73 21.10 -16.79
N GLY A 380 8.89 21.59 -15.55
CA GLY A 380 7.96 22.53 -14.94
C GLY A 380 6.60 21.93 -14.55
N VAL A 381 6.52 20.60 -14.38
CA VAL A 381 5.30 19.88 -14.00
C VAL A 381 5.51 19.03 -12.74
N ASP A 382 4.40 18.72 -12.04
CA ASP A 382 4.41 17.94 -10.80
C ASP A 382 3.08 17.20 -10.63
N TYR A 383 3.01 16.28 -9.66
CA TYR A 383 1.79 15.64 -9.18
C TYR A 383 1.55 15.95 -7.69
N ARG A 384 0.29 15.89 -7.24
CA ARG A 384 -0.14 16.40 -5.92
C ARG A 384 -0.34 15.33 -4.85
N HIS A 385 -0.23 14.05 -5.19
CA HIS A 385 -0.32 12.94 -4.23
C HIS A 385 1.07 12.54 -3.69
N SER A 386 1.10 11.69 -2.68
CA SER A 386 2.33 11.05 -2.19
C SER A 386 2.95 10.17 -3.27
N THR A 387 4.25 10.00 -3.25
CA THR A 387 4.96 9.13 -4.20
C THR A 387 4.80 7.66 -3.87
N GLY A 388 4.32 7.32 -2.68
CA GLY A 388 4.08 5.92 -2.32
C GLY A 388 3.69 5.73 -0.87
N HIS A 389 3.23 4.52 -0.57
CA HIS A 389 2.71 4.09 0.72
C HIS A 389 3.12 2.65 1.05
N GLY A 390 3.04 2.25 2.31
CA GLY A 390 3.25 0.85 2.70
C GLY A 390 2.15 -0.07 2.20
N VAL A 391 2.46 -1.36 2.02
CA VAL A 391 1.51 -2.40 1.59
C VAL A 391 1.49 -3.54 2.59
N GLY A 392 0.29 -3.97 3.01
CA GLY A 392 0.08 -5.09 3.94
C GLY A 392 0.13 -6.46 3.27
N VAL A 393 0.26 -7.52 4.06
CA VAL A 393 0.20 -8.92 3.58
C VAL A 393 -1.19 -9.48 3.82
N TYR A 394 -1.94 -9.69 2.75
CA TYR A 394 -3.38 -10.00 2.85
C TYR A 394 -4.03 -9.08 3.88
N GLY A 395 -3.81 -7.80 3.69
CA GLY A 395 -4.15 -6.72 4.61
C GLY A 395 -4.55 -5.45 3.86
N SER A 396 -4.47 -4.30 4.53
CA SER A 396 -4.75 -3.01 3.90
C SER A 396 -3.76 -2.73 2.78
N VAL A 397 -4.25 -2.25 1.63
CA VAL A 397 -3.39 -1.81 0.53
C VAL A 397 -2.55 -0.61 0.96
N HIS A 398 -3.12 0.35 1.69
CA HIS A 398 -2.38 1.41 2.37
C HIS A 398 -2.03 0.99 3.79
N GLU A 399 -0.75 0.86 4.09
CA GLU A 399 -0.25 0.42 5.39
C GLU A 399 0.75 1.41 6.00
N SER A 400 0.47 1.87 7.25
CA SER A 400 1.45 2.61 8.05
C SER A 400 2.68 1.74 8.37
N PRO A 401 3.89 2.31 8.58
CA PRO A 401 4.18 3.73 8.76
C PRO A 401 4.71 4.45 7.51
N ILE A 402 4.70 3.83 6.33
CA ILE A 402 5.37 4.36 5.15
C ILE A 402 4.46 5.32 4.41
N ASN A 403 4.93 6.55 4.21
CA ASN A 403 4.37 7.53 3.29
C ASN A 403 5.53 8.31 2.67
N ILE A 404 5.71 8.18 1.35
CA ILE A 404 6.77 8.87 0.62
C ILE A 404 6.21 10.22 0.16
N ASN A 405 6.45 11.24 0.98
CA ASN A 405 5.99 12.61 0.72
C ASN A 405 6.99 13.61 1.29
N TRP A 406 7.63 14.39 0.42
CA TRP A 406 8.63 15.40 0.82
C TRP A 406 8.07 16.50 1.75
N GLN A 407 6.75 16.71 1.73
CA GLN A 407 6.08 17.65 2.62
C GLN A 407 5.80 17.08 4.02
N SER A 408 5.98 15.76 4.21
CA SER A 408 5.81 15.14 5.52
C SER A 408 6.82 15.71 6.52
N LYS A 409 6.37 15.92 7.75
CA LYS A 409 7.22 16.35 8.87
C LYS A 409 7.89 15.17 9.56
N ASP A 410 7.43 13.95 9.31
CA ASP A 410 7.93 12.75 9.93
C ASP A 410 9.33 12.38 9.41
N ALA A 411 10.19 11.96 10.34
CA ALA A 411 11.53 11.48 10.05
C ALA A 411 11.65 9.96 10.23
N LYS A 412 10.60 9.21 9.85
CA LYS A 412 10.61 7.74 9.89
C LYS A 412 11.65 7.20 8.90
N MET A 413 12.27 6.07 9.28
CA MET A 413 13.33 5.41 8.50
C MET A 413 12.80 4.13 7.87
N PHE A 414 13.38 3.74 6.75
CA PHE A 414 13.16 2.42 6.18
C PHE A 414 13.75 1.32 7.06
N ARG A 415 13.08 0.17 7.07
CA ARG A 415 13.57 -1.05 7.72
C ARG A 415 13.50 -2.23 6.76
N VAL A 416 14.43 -3.16 6.89
CA VAL A 416 14.45 -4.40 6.09
C VAL A 416 13.13 -5.15 6.27
N GLY A 417 12.52 -5.54 5.14
CA GLY A 417 11.23 -6.23 5.14
C GLY A 417 10.02 -5.31 5.04
N TYR A 418 10.19 -4.00 4.90
CA TYR A 418 9.12 -3.10 4.48
C TYR A 418 8.79 -3.34 3.00
N PHE A 419 7.50 -3.29 2.67
CA PHE A 419 6.98 -3.29 1.31
C PHE A 419 6.18 -2.00 1.10
N PHE A 420 6.43 -1.33 -0.01
CA PHE A 420 5.81 -0.03 -0.28
C PHE A 420 5.68 0.21 -1.78
N THR A 421 4.74 1.06 -2.17
CA THR A 421 4.59 1.51 -3.55
C THR A 421 5.53 2.66 -3.87
N GLU A 422 5.91 2.77 -5.14
CA GLU A 422 6.38 4.00 -5.76
C GLU A 422 5.50 4.26 -6.97
N GLU A 423 4.80 5.41 -6.99
CA GLU A 423 3.69 5.68 -7.91
C GLU A 423 3.70 7.10 -8.50
N PRO A 424 4.84 7.60 -9.02
CA PRO A 424 4.85 8.90 -9.66
C PRO A 424 3.89 8.97 -10.84
N GLY A 425 3.31 10.15 -11.08
CA GLY A 425 2.36 10.36 -12.14
C GLY A 425 2.36 11.79 -12.69
N PHE A 426 1.53 12.01 -13.68
CA PHE A 426 1.25 13.31 -14.28
C PHE A 426 -0.22 13.36 -14.67
N TYR A 427 -0.87 14.52 -14.44
CA TYR A 427 -2.30 14.68 -14.66
C TYR A 427 -2.58 16.06 -15.24
N GLN A 428 -3.11 16.09 -16.45
CA GLN A 428 -3.50 17.34 -17.16
C GLN A 428 -5.00 17.33 -17.42
N GLU A 429 -5.74 18.06 -16.61
CA GLU A 429 -7.19 18.11 -16.64
C GLU A 429 -7.72 18.39 -18.06
N GLY A 430 -8.73 17.61 -18.46
CA GLY A 430 -9.35 17.69 -19.78
C GLY A 430 -8.53 17.10 -20.94
N GLN A 431 -7.32 16.60 -20.67
CA GLN A 431 -6.45 16.02 -21.71
C GLN A 431 -6.13 14.55 -21.41
N PHE A 432 -5.12 14.29 -20.59
CA PHE A 432 -4.69 12.95 -20.22
C PHE A 432 -3.96 12.93 -18.87
N GLY A 433 -3.79 11.74 -18.35
CA GLY A 433 -2.94 11.49 -17.19
C GLY A 433 -2.23 10.17 -17.32
N MET A 434 -1.20 9.97 -16.52
CA MET A 434 -0.47 8.72 -16.44
C MET A 434 0.10 8.49 -15.05
N ARG A 435 0.20 7.23 -14.65
CA ARG A 435 0.88 6.77 -13.44
C ARG A 435 1.63 5.50 -13.75
N LEU A 436 2.83 5.38 -13.20
CA LEU A 436 3.60 4.16 -13.19
C LEU A 436 3.85 3.80 -11.73
N GLU A 437 3.44 2.60 -11.36
CA GLU A 437 3.52 2.16 -9.98
C GLU A 437 4.11 0.78 -9.86
N ASN A 438 4.99 0.62 -8.90
CA ASN A 438 5.55 -0.66 -8.51
C ASN A 438 5.56 -0.81 -7.00
N VAL A 439 5.45 -2.04 -6.52
CA VAL A 439 5.76 -2.38 -5.12
C VAL A 439 7.23 -2.76 -5.01
N LEU A 440 7.89 -2.16 -4.04
CA LEU A 440 9.30 -2.38 -3.71
C LEU A 440 9.43 -3.05 -2.33
N GLU A 441 10.39 -3.95 -2.20
CA GLU A 441 10.83 -4.53 -0.92
C GLU A 441 12.11 -3.85 -0.46
N VAL A 442 12.17 -3.43 0.80
CA VAL A 442 13.41 -2.93 1.41
C VAL A 442 14.30 -4.11 1.79
N VAL A 443 15.49 -4.16 1.22
CA VAL A 443 16.48 -5.21 1.48
C VAL A 443 17.78 -4.63 1.99
N GLN A 444 18.53 -5.43 2.75
CA GLN A 444 19.86 -5.05 3.19
C GLN A 444 20.83 -5.07 2.00
N ASN A 445 21.64 -4.04 1.89
CA ASN A 445 22.75 -4.00 0.96
C ASN A 445 24.04 -4.44 1.68
N ASN A 446 24.77 -5.35 1.06
CA ASN A 446 26.00 -5.95 1.64
C ASN A 446 27.25 -5.12 1.34
N PHE A 447 27.16 -3.80 1.23
CA PHE A 447 28.34 -2.97 1.14
C PHE A 447 29.19 -3.08 2.39
N ASN A 448 30.51 -3.18 2.19
CA ASN A 448 31.47 -3.03 3.27
C ASN A 448 31.69 -1.52 3.53
N SER A 449 30.77 -0.93 4.31
CA SER A 449 30.75 0.52 4.59
C SER A 449 31.21 0.84 5.99
N THR A 450 32.07 1.85 6.11
CA THR A 450 32.49 2.45 7.39
C THR A 450 31.39 3.35 8.01
N HIS A 451 30.31 3.65 7.26
CA HIS A 451 29.21 4.52 7.67
C HIS A 451 27.98 3.75 8.19
N GLY A 452 28.14 2.47 8.53
CA GLY A 452 27.05 1.61 9.01
C GLY A 452 26.30 0.88 7.88
N PRO A 453 25.18 0.22 8.20
CA PRO A 453 24.42 -0.56 7.23
C PRO A 453 23.82 0.29 6.11
N PHE A 454 23.86 -0.24 4.88
CA PHE A 454 23.16 0.32 3.74
C PHE A 454 21.95 -0.53 3.38
N LEU A 455 20.93 0.13 2.84
CA LEU A 455 19.72 -0.47 2.33
C LEU A 455 19.61 -0.23 0.82
N SER A 456 18.81 -1.05 0.18
CA SER A 456 18.43 -0.89 -1.23
C SER A 456 17.02 -1.43 -1.44
N PHE A 457 16.50 -1.28 -2.64
CA PHE A 457 15.17 -1.75 -2.99
C PHE A 457 15.23 -2.92 -3.98
N ARG A 458 14.32 -3.86 -3.80
CA ARG A 458 14.02 -4.92 -4.75
C ARG A 458 12.62 -4.69 -5.29
N ILE A 459 12.51 -4.39 -6.58
CA ILE A 459 11.20 -4.32 -7.23
C ILE A 459 10.56 -5.71 -7.27
N ILE A 460 9.30 -5.82 -6.85
CA ILE A 460 8.55 -7.07 -6.87
C ILE A 460 7.37 -7.06 -7.84
N THR A 461 6.91 -5.90 -8.30
CA THR A 461 5.97 -5.79 -9.41
C THR A 461 6.69 -6.13 -10.73
N LEU A 462 6.20 -7.15 -11.44
CA LEU A 462 6.86 -7.71 -12.64
C LEU A 462 5.95 -7.62 -13.88
N ILE A 463 5.45 -6.42 -14.18
CA ILE A 463 4.60 -6.12 -15.35
C ILE A 463 5.37 -5.18 -16.28
N PRO A 464 5.48 -5.47 -17.59
CA PRO A 464 6.22 -4.62 -18.53
C PRO A 464 5.69 -3.19 -18.58
N PHE A 465 6.59 -2.24 -18.84
CA PHE A 465 6.24 -0.89 -19.26
C PHE A 465 5.84 -0.85 -20.73
N GLU A 466 5.11 0.19 -21.16
CA GLU A 466 4.67 0.34 -22.56
C GLU A 466 5.81 0.88 -23.45
N PRO A 467 6.38 0.07 -24.35
CA PRO A 467 7.56 0.47 -25.14
C PRO A 467 7.33 1.65 -26.08
N LYS A 468 6.08 1.85 -26.55
CA LYS A 468 5.71 2.94 -27.46
C LYS A 468 5.79 4.31 -26.78
N LEU A 469 5.66 4.34 -25.45
CA LEU A 469 5.71 5.55 -24.65
C LEU A 469 7.12 5.89 -24.13
N ILE A 470 8.14 5.08 -24.46
CA ILE A 470 9.51 5.29 -23.98
C ILE A 470 10.40 5.93 -25.04
N ASP A 471 10.83 7.16 -24.80
CA ASP A 471 11.93 7.77 -25.56
C ASP A 471 13.27 7.21 -25.08
N ARG A 472 13.79 6.25 -25.85
CA ARG A 472 15.05 5.55 -25.51
C ARG A 472 16.26 6.47 -25.50
N SER A 473 16.20 7.59 -26.22
CA SER A 473 17.34 8.53 -26.31
C SER A 473 17.53 9.33 -25.02
N ARG A 474 16.49 9.50 -24.21
CA ARG A 474 16.51 10.21 -22.92
C ARG A 474 17.05 9.38 -21.76
N LEU A 475 16.97 8.06 -21.88
CA LEU A 475 17.44 7.17 -20.81
C LEU A 475 18.96 7.13 -20.73
N SER A 476 19.47 7.31 -19.52
CA SER A 476 20.92 7.12 -19.25
C SER A 476 21.33 5.65 -19.47
N PRO A 477 22.60 5.36 -19.71
CA PRO A 477 23.10 3.98 -19.79
C PRO A 477 22.76 3.15 -18.54
N GLN A 478 22.76 3.77 -17.36
CA GLN A 478 22.41 3.10 -16.11
C GLN A 478 20.91 2.74 -16.04
N GLN A 479 20.02 3.65 -16.45
CA GLN A 479 18.58 3.39 -16.53
C GLN A 479 18.26 2.30 -17.56
N LYS A 480 18.94 2.29 -18.73
CA LYS A 480 18.81 1.21 -19.72
C LYS A 480 19.27 -0.15 -19.17
N ARG A 481 20.39 -0.21 -18.44
CA ARG A 481 20.82 -1.44 -17.76
C ARG A 481 19.79 -1.93 -16.77
N TRP A 482 19.28 -1.05 -15.92
CA TRP A 482 18.26 -1.39 -14.95
C TRP A 482 16.99 -1.96 -15.63
N LEU A 483 16.52 -1.33 -16.72
CA LEU A 483 15.37 -1.83 -17.49
C LEU A 483 15.64 -3.22 -18.09
N ASN A 484 16.83 -3.46 -18.59
CA ASN A 484 17.23 -4.77 -19.12
C ASN A 484 17.22 -5.84 -18.03
N ASP A 485 17.71 -5.54 -16.84
CA ASP A 485 17.69 -6.44 -15.68
C ASP A 485 16.24 -6.68 -15.23
N TYR A 486 15.44 -5.65 -15.17
CA TYR A 486 14.00 -5.74 -14.86
C TYR A 486 13.26 -6.63 -15.87
N TYR A 487 13.45 -6.41 -17.16
CA TYR A 487 12.84 -7.22 -18.23
C TYR A 487 13.34 -8.68 -18.22
N SER A 488 14.61 -8.88 -17.90
CA SER A 488 15.15 -10.23 -17.71
C SER A 488 14.46 -10.97 -16.57
N ARG A 489 14.18 -10.29 -15.46
CA ARG A 489 13.42 -10.84 -14.33
C ARG A 489 11.98 -11.15 -14.72
N ILE A 490 11.28 -10.27 -15.43
CA ILE A 490 9.93 -10.56 -15.92
C ILE A 490 9.93 -11.84 -16.75
N ARG A 491 10.84 -11.98 -17.71
CA ARG A 491 10.94 -13.19 -18.54
C ARG A 491 11.23 -14.46 -17.75
N SER A 492 12.09 -14.36 -16.73
CA SER A 492 12.50 -15.52 -15.94
C SER A 492 11.52 -15.91 -14.84
N GLU A 493 10.80 -14.95 -14.24
CA GLU A 493 9.92 -15.18 -13.10
C GLU A 493 8.43 -15.32 -13.53
N VAL A 494 7.94 -14.49 -14.47
CA VAL A 494 6.55 -14.51 -14.97
C VAL A 494 6.40 -15.40 -16.20
N GLY A 495 7.40 -15.46 -17.07
CA GLY A 495 7.37 -16.25 -18.29
C GLY A 495 7.02 -17.73 -18.10
N PRO A 496 7.57 -18.44 -17.10
CA PRO A 496 7.19 -19.82 -16.79
C PRO A 496 5.72 -19.99 -16.43
N GLU A 497 5.13 -19.04 -15.68
CA GLU A 497 3.73 -19.10 -15.29
C GLU A 497 2.81 -18.85 -16.49
N LEU A 498 3.12 -17.88 -17.34
CA LEU A 498 2.38 -17.64 -18.60
C LEU A 498 2.41 -18.83 -19.55
N ARG A 499 3.52 -19.57 -19.61
CA ARG A 499 3.62 -20.80 -20.42
C ARG A 499 2.79 -21.98 -19.90
N ARG A 500 2.37 -21.95 -18.64
CA ARG A 500 1.47 -22.96 -18.06
C ARG A 500 0.00 -22.72 -18.43
N LEU A 501 -0.33 -21.53 -18.90
CA LEU A 501 -1.69 -21.22 -19.33
C LEU A 501 -2.04 -21.95 -20.63
N PRO A 502 -3.33 -22.25 -20.88
CA PRO A 502 -3.76 -22.98 -22.08
C PRO A 502 -3.43 -22.30 -23.42
N ASN A 503 -3.23 -21.00 -23.37
CA ASN A 503 -2.84 -20.20 -24.54
C ASN A 503 -1.52 -19.50 -24.29
N MET A 504 -0.76 -19.25 -25.36
CA MET A 504 0.55 -18.59 -25.28
C MET A 504 0.48 -17.05 -25.50
N LYS A 505 -0.72 -16.46 -25.58
CA LYS A 505 -0.89 -15.06 -25.97
C LYS A 505 -0.24 -14.11 -24.95
N GLY A 506 -0.53 -14.30 -23.66
CA GLY A 506 0.10 -13.53 -22.58
C GLY A 506 1.62 -13.66 -22.55
N TYR A 507 2.16 -14.85 -22.86
CA TYR A 507 3.60 -15.05 -22.98
C TYR A 507 4.21 -14.26 -24.13
N HIS A 508 3.62 -14.31 -25.33
CA HIS A 508 4.09 -13.57 -26.49
C HIS A 508 3.98 -12.05 -26.24
N TRP A 509 2.84 -11.59 -25.71
CA TRP A 509 2.63 -10.19 -25.34
C TRP A 509 3.72 -9.67 -24.40
N MET A 510 4.05 -10.43 -23.38
CA MET A 510 5.11 -10.11 -22.41
C MET A 510 6.50 -10.10 -23.08
N MET A 511 6.81 -11.09 -23.93
CA MET A 511 8.08 -11.18 -24.65
C MET A 511 8.30 -9.98 -25.58
N ASP A 512 7.27 -9.56 -26.30
CA ASP A 512 7.34 -8.42 -27.21
C ASP A 512 7.64 -7.11 -26.48
N ARG A 513 7.10 -6.94 -25.27
CA ARG A 513 7.28 -5.73 -24.44
C ARG A 513 8.54 -5.73 -23.57
N THR A 514 9.23 -6.82 -23.51
CA THR A 514 10.46 -6.95 -22.71
C THR A 514 11.73 -7.09 -23.56
N GLN A 515 11.70 -6.59 -24.78
CA GLN A 515 12.89 -6.58 -25.65
C GLN A 515 14.00 -5.71 -25.04
N PRO A 516 15.25 -6.16 -25.04
CA PRO A 516 16.33 -5.44 -24.39
C PRO A 516 16.66 -4.10 -25.12
N PHE A 517 17.09 -3.13 -24.34
CA PHE A 517 17.65 -1.88 -24.85
C PHE A 517 19.11 -2.09 -25.23
N LEU A 518 19.54 -1.52 -26.34
CA LEU A 518 20.94 -1.42 -26.64
C LEU A 518 21.60 -0.44 -25.66
N VAL A 519 22.62 -0.90 -24.98
CA VAL A 519 23.48 -0.07 -24.13
C VAL A 519 24.78 0.10 -24.88
N ASP A 520 25.10 1.32 -25.27
CA ASP A 520 26.37 1.61 -25.89
C ASP A 520 27.48 1.21 -24.92
N CYS A 521 28.46 0.42 -25.40
CA CYS A 521 29.66 0.13 -24.59
C CYS A 521 30.33 1.45 -24.31
N ASP A 522 30.64 1.74 -23.04
CA ASP A 522 31.40 2.94 -22.68
C ASP A 522 32.66 3.05 -23.53
N SER A 523 32.76 4.11 -24.31
CA SER A 523 33.92 4.42 -25.13
C SER A 523 35.21 4.54 -24.30
N SER A 524 35.13 4.68 -22.99
CA SER A 524 36.25 4.66 -22.05
C SER A 524 36.96 3.29 -21.96
N ALA A 525 36.24 2.16 -22.12
CA ALA A 525 36.87 0.83 -22.17
C ALA A 525 37.60 0.57 -23.50
N ALA A 526 37.07 1.12 -24.60
CA ALA A 526 37.70 1.01 -25.92
C ALA A 526 39.00 1.79 -26.00
N VAL A 527 39.09 2.95 -25.33
CA VAL A 527 40.36 3.75 -25.27
C VAL A 527 41.43 3.02 -24.46
N SER A 528 41.05 2.32 -23.38
CA SER A 528 41.97 1.51 -22.57
C SER A 528 42.51 0.30 -23.34
N LEU A 529 41.66 -0.40 -24.12
CA LEU A 529 42.11 -1.53 -24.94
C LEU A 529 43.02 -1.08 -26.10
N ASN A 530 42.73 0.04 -26.75
CA ASN A 530 43.59 0.58 -27.82
C ASN A 530 44.94 1.01 -27.28
N HIS A 531 45.06 1.58 -26.08
CA HIS A 531 46.35 1.93 -25.46
C HIS A 531 47.15 0.70 -25.07
N VAL A 532 46.52 -0.35 -24.57
CA VAL A 532 47.20 -1.62 -24.25
C VAL A 532 47.69 -2.32 -25.52
N PHE A 533 46.87 -2.34 -26.59
CA PHE A 533 47.30 -2.89 -27.88
C PHE A 533 48.43 -2.10 -28.51
N LEU A 534 48.44 -0.77 -28.43
CA LEU A 534 49.51 0.07 -28.92
C LEU A 534 50.81 -0.13 -28.13
N LEU A 535 50.74 -0.28 -26.80
CA LEU A 535 51.88 -0.56 -25.94
C LEU A 535 52.49 -1.95 -26.22
N VAL A 536 51.64 -2.96 -26.43
CA VAL A 536 52.10 -4.32 -26.78
C VAL A 536 52.74 -4.35 -28.17
N LEU A 537 52.18 -3.60 -29.15
CA LEU A 537 52.81 -3.48 -30.48
C LEU A 537 54.13 -2.73 -30.44
N LEU A 538 54.28 -1.66 -29.65
CA LEU A 538 55.52 -0.93 -29.48
C LEU A 538 56.61 -1.75 -28.78
N LEU A 539 56.23 -2.57 -27.80
CA LEU A 539 57.13 -3.50 -27.11
C LEU A 539 57.57 -4.68 -28.01
N SER A 540 56.69 -5.13 -28.93
CA SER A 540 57.00 -6.21 -29.86
C SER A 540 57.87 -5.74 -31.07
N LEU A 541 57.94 -4.41 -31.35
CA LEU A 541 58.73 -3.83 -32.41
C LEU A 541 60.09 -3.32 -31.94
N GLY A 542 60.47 -3.47 -30.66
CA GLY A 542 61.80 -3.12 -30.15
C GLY A 542 62.12 -1.61 -30.22
N LEU A 543 61.06 -0.75 -30.24
CA LEU A 543 61.21 0.71 -30.26
C LEU A 543 60.72 1.23 -28.88
N ALA A 544 61.60 1.15 -27.87
CA ALA A 544 61.51 1.87 -26.61
C ALA A 544 62.91 2.34 -26.22
#